data_05fce474565c006d7e737265110a4a1b
#
_entry.id   05fce474565c006d7e737265110a4a1b
#
_cell.length_a   1.000
_cell.length_b   1.000
_cell.length_c   1.000
_cell.angle_alpha   90.00
_cell.angle_beta   90.00
_cell.angle_gamma   90.00
#
_symmetry.space_group_name_H-M   'P 1'
#
loop_
_entity.id
_entity.type
_entity.pdbx_description
1 polymer ?
#
loop_
_entity_poly.entity_id
_entity_poly.type
_entity_poly.pdbx_seq_one_letter_code
_entity_poly.pdbx_strand_id
1 'polypeptide(L)'
;MPRKGHVQKRDVLADPLYNNKVVTKLVNNIMLDGKKGTAQKIVYGAFKKVAEKTGKDAMEVFELAMSNMMPVLEVKARRIGGATYQVPIEVRPERRQALALRWMTTFSRKRGEKTMMDKLAGEIMDAANNSGSAVKRKEDMHKMAEANKVFAHFRW
;
A
#
# COMPACT_ATOMS: atom_id res chain seq x y z
N MET A 1 5.50 17.08 -19.44
CA MET A 1 6.37 16.29 -18.56
C MET A 1 7.79 16.80 -18.65
N PRO A 2 8.49 17.06 -17.54
CA PRO A 2 9.89 17.49 -17.59
C PRO A 2 10.74 16.35 -18.13
N ARG A 3 11.53 16.65 -19.18
CA ARG A 3 12.47 15.68 -19.77
C ARG A 3 13.82 15.68 -19.07
N LYS A 4 14.16 16.78 -18.40
CA LYS A 4 15.40 16.99 -17.65
C LYS A 4 15.06 17.64 -16.31
N GLY A 5 15.80 17.29 -15.29
CA GLY A 5 15.67 17.86 -13.96
C GLY A 5 14.83 17.03 -12.99
N HIS A 6 15.00 17.33 -11.72
CA HIS A 6 14.31 16.66 -10.60
C HIS A 6 12.91 17.26 -10.43
N VAL A 7 11.89 16.41 -10.46
CA VAL A 7 10.53 16.84 -10.14
C VAL A 7 10.36 16.95 -8.62
N GLN A 8 10.05 18.16 -8.15
CA GLN A 8 9.76 18.37 -6.74
C GLN A 8 8.51 17.57 -6.30
N LYS A 9 8.66 16.79 -5.24
CA LYS A 9 7.54 16.07 -4.64
C LYS A 9 6.64 17.05 -3.91
N ARG A 10 5.35 17.00 -4.20
CA ARG A 10 4.36 17.77 -3.43
C ARG A 10 4.19 17.12 -2.06
N ASP A 11 4.37 17.90 -1.00
CA ASP A 11 4.05 17.42 0.35
C ASP A 11 2.54 17.42 0.55
N VAL A 12 2.06 16.49 1.37
CA VAL A 12 0.64 16.31 1.67
C VAL A 12 0.42 16.76 3.10
N LEU A 13 -0.60 17.58 3.33
CA LEU A 13 -1.02 17.98 4.66
C LEU A 13 -1.49 16.75 5.46
N ALA A 14 -1.24 16.76 6.75
CA ALA A 14 -1.74 15.74 7.66
C ALA A 14 -3.28 15.74 7.71
N ASP A 15 -3.85 14.59 7.99
CA ASP A 15 -5.30 14.45 8.14
C ASP A 15 -5.79 15.23 9.39
N PRO A 16 -6.89 15.96 9.31
CA PRO A 16 -7.35 16.81 10.43
C PRO A 16 -7.81 16.04 11.67
N LEU A 17 -8.28 14.78 11.54
CA LEU A 17 -8.73 13.96 12.67
C LEU A 17 -7.59 13.17 13.32
N TYR A 18 -6.77 12.54 12.50
CA TYR A 18 -5.71 11.64 12.97
C TYR A 18 -4.32 12.28 12.96
N ASN A 19 -4.19 13.51 12.47
CA ASN A 19 -2.93 14.25 12.33
C ASN A 19 -1.79 13.43 11.67
N ASN A 20 -2.14 12.55 10.73
CA ASN A 20 -1.23 11.62 10.09
C ASN A 20 -1.23 11.79 8.56
N LYS A 21 -0.05 12.00 7.96
CA LYS A 21 0.12 12.14 6.51
C LYS A 21 -0.19 10.84 5.75
N VAL A 22 -0.03 9.67 6.37
CA VAL A 22 -0.32 8.38 5.73
C VAL A 22 -1.81 8.19 5.54
N VAL A 23 -2.62 8.66 6.51
CA VAL A 23 -4.09 8.65 6.40
C VAL A 23 -4.55 9.52 5.24
N THR A 24 -3.98 10.71 5.08
CA THR A 24 -4.30 11.56 3.91
C THR A 24 -3.94 10.88 2.59
N LYS A 25 -2.78 10.19 2.53
CA LYS A 25 -2.38 9.41 1.34
C LYS A 25 -3.36 8.25 1.09
N LEU A 26 -3.87 7.59 2.13
CA LEU A 26 -4.91 6.57 2.01
C LEU A 26 -6.20 7.14 1.44
N VAL A 27 -6.67 8.27 1.97
CA VAL A 27 -7.85 8.99 1.44
C VAL A 27 -7.67 9.30 -0.05
N ASN A 28 -6.50 9.81 -0.44
CA ASN A 28 -6.20 10.13 -1.84
C ASN A 28 -6.17 8.88 -2.74
N ASN A 29 -5.77 7.71 -2.23
CA ASN A 29 -5.81 6.45 -3.00
C ASN A 29 -7.23 5.88 -3.14
N ILE A 30 -8.09 6.10 -2.15
CA ILE A 30 -9.49 5.65 -2.18
C ILE A 30 -10.35 6.59 -3.03
N MET A 31 -9.98 7.87 -3.09
CA MET A 31 -10.74 8.88 -3.81
C MET A 31 -10.90 8.54 -5.30
N LEU A 32 -12.11 8.67 -5.81
CA LEU A 32 -12.47 8.58 -7.23
C LEU A 32 -13.10 9.91 -7.66
N ASP A 33 -12.85 10.33 -8.88
CA ASP A 33 -13.46 11.51 -9.52
C ASP A 33 -13.34 12.81 -8.70
N GLY A 34 -12.27 12.94 -7.89
CA GLY A 34 -12.07 14.10 -7.02
C GLY A 34 -12.99 14.17 -5.79
N LYS A 35 -13.81 13.14 -5.51
CA LYS A 35 -14.78 13.12 -4.41
C LYS A 35 -14.09 12.86 -3.06
N LYS A 36 -13.26 13.82 -2.61
CA LYS A 36 -12.46 13.69 -1.37
C LYS A 36 -13.31 13.52 -0.12
N GLY A 37 -14.41 14.28 0.04
CA GLY A 37 -15.28 14.16 1.21
C GLY A 37 -15.90 12.78 1.37
N THR A 38 -16.30 12.13 0.27
CA THR A 38 -16.78 10.74 0.28
C THR A 38 -15.67 9.76 0.68
N ALA A 39 -14.45 9.94 0.17
CA ALA A 39 -13.31 9.11 0.53
C ALA A 39 -12.93 9.26 2.02
N GLN A 40 -12.98 10.47 2.57
CA GLN A 40 -12.78 10.71 4.01
C GLN A 40 -13.81 9.98 4.85
N LYS A 41 -15.11 10.09 4.51
CA LYS A 41 -16.17 9.35 5.20
C LYS A 41 -15.94 7.83 5.19
N ILE A 42 -15.47 7.29 4.08
CA ILE A 42 -15.14 5.86 3.95
C ILE A 42 -13.99 5.48 4.89
N VAL A 43 -12.90 6.24 4.91
CA VAL A 43 -11.74 5.94 5.77
C VAL A 43 -12.09 6.06 7.23
N TYR A 44 -12.76 7.15 7.64
CA TYR A 44 -13.14 7.36 9.03
C TYR A 44 -14.15 6.32 9.51
N GLY A 45 -15.12 5.98 8.66
CA GLY A 45 -16.07 4.91 8.96
C GLY A 45 -15.40 3.52 9.05
N ALA A 46 -14.38 3.25 8.23
CA ALA A 46 -13.61 2.03 8.33
C ALA A 46 -12.80 1.97 9.63
N PHE A 47 -12.12 3.05 10.01
CA PHE A 47 -11.35 3.12 11.26
C PHE A 47 -12.24 2.95 12.49
N LYS A 48 -13.43 3.59 12.50
CA LYS A 48 -14.41 3.38 13.57
C LYS A 48 -14.79 1.90 13.70
N LYS A 49 -15.09 1.22 12.57
CA LYS A 49 -15.41 -0.21 12.56
C LYS A 49 -14.24 -1.09 13.01
N VAL A 50 -12.99 -0.74 12.68
CA VAL A 50 -11.80 -1.43 13.16
C VAL A 50 -11.71 -1.31 14.67
N ALA A 51 -11.85 -0.12 15.24
CA ALA A 51 -11.84 0.09 16.69
C ALA A 51 -12.97 -0.68 17.40
N GLU A 52 -14.19 -0.65 16.86
CA GLU A 52 -15.34 -1.38 17.41
C GLU A 52 -15.12 -2.90 17.42
N LYS A 53 -14.51 -3.47 16.37
CA LYS A 53 -14.31 -4.91 16.24
C LYS A 53 -13.08 -5.43 16.96
N THR A 54 -12.00 -4.65 17.02
CA THR A 54 -10.73 -5.07 17.64
C THR A 54 -10.60 -4.65 19.09
N GLY A 55 -11.37 -3.65 19.54
CA GLY A 55 -11.24 -3.05 20.87
C GLY A 55 -9.93 -2.27 21.07
N LYS A 56 -9.15 -2.05 19.99
CA LYS A 56 -7.86 -1.36 20.02
C LYS A 56 -7.98 0.00 19.30
N ASP A 57 -6.98 0.85 19.49
CA ASP A 57 -6.91 2.07 18.70
C ASP A 57 -6.77 1.75 17.20
N ALA A 58 -7.63 2.36 16.39
CA ALA A 58 -7.66 2.15 14.95
C ALA A 58 -6.33 2.54 14.27
N MET A 59 -5.62 3.54 14.82
CA MET A 59 -4.34 3.98 14.28
C MET A 59 -3.23 2.95 14.53
N GLU A 60 -3.18 2.36 15.71
CA GLU A 60 -2.22 1.29 16.02
C GLU A 60 -2.43 0.07 15.10
N VAL A 61 -3.69 -0.35 14.92
CA VAL A 61 -4.04 -1.46 14.02
C VAL A 61 -3.67 -1.13 12.57
N PHE A 62 -3.91 0.10 12.13
CA PHE A 62 -3.56 0.55 10.78
C PHE A 62 -2.04 0.60 10.56
N GLU A 63 -1.26 1.10 11.52
CA GLU A 63 0.19 1.15 11.43
C GLU A 63 0.81 -0.26 11.40
N LEU A 64 0.28 -1.17 12.21
CA LEU A 64 0.66 -2.58 12.17
C LEU A 64 0.34 -3.21 10.82
N ALA A 65 -0.86 -2.98 10.28
CA ALA A 65 -1.26 -3.44 8.96
C ALA A 65 -0.31 -2.90 7.87
N MET A 66 0.01 -1.61 7.92
CA MET A 66 0.96 -0.99 6.98
C MET A 66 2.34 -1.64 7.06
N SER A 67 2.87 -1.85 8.26
CA SER A 67 4.15 -2.53 8.48
C SER A 67 4.17 -3.93 7.87
N ASN A 68 3.10 -4.70 8.07
CA ASN A 68 2.96 -6.05 7.53
C ASN A 68 2.87 -6.10 6.00
N MET A 69 2.35 -5.03 5.36
CA MET A 69 2.19 -4.96 3.90
C MET A 69 3.37 -4.34 3.16
N MET A 70 4.24 -3.58 3.83
CA MET A 70 5.34 -2.90 3.16
C MET A 70 6.39 -3.88 2.62
N PRO A 71 6.64 -3.91 1.28
CA PRO A 71 7.65 -4.81 0.70
C PRO A 71 9.05 -4.23 0.86
N VAL A 72 10.03 -5.08 1.13
CA VAL A 72 11.46 -4.72 1.15
C VAL A 72 12.07 -4.85 -0.24
N LEU A 73 11.66 -5.86 -1.01
CA LEU A 73 12.16 -6.18 -2.34
C LEU A 73 11.04 -6.06 -3.38
N GLU A 74 11.39 -5.63 -4.58
CA GLU A 74 10.54 -5.71 -5.76
C GLU A 74 11.37 -6.26 -6.94
N VAL A 75 10.67 -6.72 -7.97
CA VAL A 75 11.31 -7.23 -9.19
C VAL A 75 11.11 -6.21 -10.31
N LYS A 76 12.22 -5.83 -10.97
CA LYS A 76 12.20 -4.90 -12.10
C LYS A 76 12.69 -5.58 -13.36
N ALA A 77 11.93 -5.48 -14.44
CA ALA A 77 12.34 -5.98 -15.74
C ALA A 77 13.52 -5.16 -16.28
N ARG A 78 14.59 -5.85 -16.68
CA ARG A 78 15.77 -5.30 -17.35
C ARG A 78 16.04 -6.07 -18.64
N ARG A 79 16.24 -5.35 -19.74
CA ARG A 79 16.58 -5.94 -21.03
C ARG A 79 18.09 -5.96 -21.21
N ILE A 80 18.65 -7.16 -21.39
CA ILE A 80 20.10 -7.38 -21.53
C ILE A 80 20.31 -8.34 -22.71
N GLY A 81 21.08 -7.92 -23.72
CA GLY A 81 21.38 -8.77 -24.88
C GLY A 81 20.15 -9.31 -25.62
N GLY A 82 19.03 -8.55 -25.63
CA GLY A 82 17.77 -8.97 -26.28
C GLY A 82 16.82 -9.77 -25.38
N ALA A 83 17.28 -10.38 -24.29
CA ALA A 83 16.43 -11.06 -23.30
C ALA A 83 15.99 -10.12 -22.17
N THR A 84 14.80 -10.36 -21.62
CA THR A 84 14.27 -9.59 -20.47
C THR A 84 14.40 -10.41 -19.20
N TYR A 85 15.17 -9.89 -18.25
CA TYR A 85 15.40 -10.50 -16.95
C TYR A 85 14.63 -9.75 -15.87
N GLN A 86 14.12 -10.50 -14.90
CA GLN A 86 13.45 -9.97 -13.70
C GLN A 86 14.51 -9.78 -12.61
N VAL A 87 14.97 -8.55 -12.41
CA VAL A 87 16.06 -8.24 -11.48
C VAL A 87 15.50 -7.79 -10.14
N PRO A 88 15.84 -8.47 -9.01
CA PRO A 88 15.43 -8.06 -7.69
C PRO A 88 16.14 -6.77 -7.27
N ILE A 89 15.39 -5.80 -6.81
CA ILE A 89 15.89 -4.52 -6.30
C ILE A 89 15.27 -4.19 -4.96
N GLU A 90 16.01 -3.46 -4.13
CA GLU A 90 15.50 -2.95 -2.88
C GLU A 90 14.55 -1.77 -3.11
N VAL A 91 13.43 -1.77 -2.41
CA VAL A 91 12.41 -0.74 -2.53
C VAL A 91 12.72 0.43 -1.59
N ARG A 92 12.73 1.66 -2.10
CA ARG A 92 12.91 2.87 -1.28
C ARG A 92 11.75 3.05 -0.29
N PRO A 93 11.98 3.59 0.93
CA PRO A 93 10.95 3.70 1.98
C PRO A 93 9.64 4.34 1.51
N GLU A 94 9.72 5.44 0.77
CA GLU A 94 8.55 6.12 0.24
C GLU A 94 7.73 5.25 -0.73
N ARG A 95 8.42 4.44 -1.54
CA ARG A 95 7.78 3.53 -2.47
C ARG A 95 7.17 2.32 -1.75
N ARG A 96 7.81 1.83 -0.69
CA ARG A 96 7.23 0.78 0.18
C ARG A 96 5.86 1.21 0.69
N GLN A 97 5.78 2.42 1.24
CA GLN A 97 4.51 3.01 1.71
C GLN A 97 3.48 3.15 0.59
N ALA A 98 3.89 3.67 -0.56
CA ALA A 98 2.99 3.85 -1.71
C ALA A 98 2.45 2.52 -2.24
N LEU A 99 3.27 1.47 -2.30
CA LEU A 99 2.86 0.13 -2.71
C LEU A 99 1.87 -0.48 -1.72
N ALA A 100 2.13 -0.39 -0.42
CA ALA A 100 1.24 -0.90 0.62
C ALA A 100 -0.15 -0.22 0.54
N LEU A 101 -0.21 1.10 0.44
CA LEU A 101 -1.47 1.84 0.30
C LEU A 101 -2.23 1.47 -0.98
N ARG A 102 -1.52 1.30 -2.10
CA ARG A 102 -2.11 0.87 -3.37
C ARG A 102 -2.70 -0.54 -3.27
N TRP A 103 -1.96 -1.47 -2.67
CA TRP A 103 -2.44 -2.84 -2.50
C TRP A 103 -3.62 -2.90 -1.55
N MET A 104 -3.55 -2.23 -0.39
CA MET A 104 -4.67 -2.11 0.53
C MET A 104 -5.93 -1.65 -0.21
N THR A 105 -5.86 -0.56 -0.96
CA THR A 105 -7.02 -0.04 -1.70
C THR A 105 -7.50 -0.99 -2.80
N THR A 106 -6.57 -1.59 -3.55
CA THR A 106 -6.92 -2.49 -4.66
C THR A 106 -7.58 -3.76 -4.16
N PHE A 107 -7.06 -4.36 -3.11
CA PHE A 107 -7.62 -5.60 -2.58
C PHE A 107 -8.88 -5.37 -1.75
N SER A 108 -8.98 -4.25 -1.01
CA SER A 108 -10.25 -3.86 -0.39
C SER A 108 -11.39 -3.78 -1.41
N ARG A 109 -11.16 -3.16 -2.58
CA ARG A 109 -12.19 -3.07 -3.63
C ARG A 109 -12.65 -4.43 -4.15
N LYS A 110 -11.79 -5.45 -4.12
CA LYS A 110 -12.08 -6.81 -4.60
C LYS A 110 -12.81 -7.68 -3.57
N ARG A 111 -12.94 -7.23 -2.33
CA ARG A 111 -13.63 -7.97 -1.26
C ARG A 111 -15.13 -8.06 -1.52
N GLY A 112 -15.77 -9.07 -0.96
CA GLY A 112 -17.20 -9.37 -1.17
C GLY A 112 -18.16 -8.57 -0.27
N GLU A 113 -17.66 -7.81 0.72
CA GLU A 113 -18.51 -7.03 1.64
C GLU A 113 -19.33 -5.97 0.88
N LYS A 114 -20.46 -5.56 1.44
CA LYS A 114 -21.42 -4.68 0.77
C LYS A 114 -20.90 -3.24 0.61
N THR A 115 -20.30 -2.66 1.65
CA THR A 115 -19.85 -1.26 1.61
C THR A 115 -18.33 -1.17 1.54
N MET A 116 -17.81 -0.08 0.93
CA MET A 116 -16.36 0.16 0.89
C MET A 116 -15.75 0.36 2.28
N MET A 117 -16.55 0.87 3.25
CA MET A 117 -16.14 0.97 4.65
C MET A 117 -15.85 -0.41 5.24
N ASP A 118 -16.75 -1.38 5.02
CA ASP A 118 -16.57 -2.75 5.51
C ASP A 118 -15.41 -3.46 4.83
N LYS A 119 -15.29 -3.29 3.52
CA LYS A 119 -14.18 -3.83 2.72
C LYS A 119 -12.83 -3.36 3.22
N LEU A 120 -12.70 -2.05 3.46
CA LEU A 120 -11.47 -1.44 3.95
C LEU A 120 -11.17 -1.87 5.38
N ALA A 121 -12.16 -1.87 6.26
CA ALA A 121 -12.00 -2.32 7.65
C ALA A 121 -11.56 -3.78 7.71
N GLY A 122 -12.19 -4.66 6.90
CA GLY A 122 -11.81 -6.06 6.80
C GLY A 122 -10.36 -6.24 6.35
N GLU A 123 -9.93 -5.55 5.28
CA GLU A 123 -8.55 -5.66 4.79
C GLU A 123 -7.51 -5.14 5.81
N ILE A 124 -7.83 -4.06 6.55
CA ILE A 124 -6.94 -3.53 7.60
C ILE A 124 -6.78 -4.57 8.73
N MET A 125 -7.88 -5.17 9.19
CA MET A 125 -7.83 -6.17 10.27
C MET A 125 -7.07 -7.43 9.82
N ASP A 126 -7.35 -7.93 8.62
CA ASP A 126 -6.66 -9.10 8.07
C ASP A 126 -5.16 -8.83 7.93
N ALA A 127 -4.79 -7.66 7.40
CA ALA A 127 -3.40 -7.26 7.24
C ALA A 127 -2.68 -7.06 8.59
N ALA A 128 -3.36 -6.54 9.61
CA ALA A 128 -2.80 -6.44 10.96
C ALA A 128 -2.49 -7.83 11.55
N ASN A 129 -3.32 -8.83 11.24
CA ASN A 129 -3.10 -10.23 11.60
C ASN A 129 -2.15 -10.99 10.65
N ASN A 130 -1.39 -10.25 9.83
CA ASN A 130 -0.46 -10.80 8.82
C ASN A 130 -1.15 -11.77 7.84
N SER A 131 -2.38 -11.50 7.50
CA SER A 131 -3.21 -12.29 6.57
C SER A 131 -3.83 -11.37 5.51
N GLY A 132 -4.68 -11.92 4.64
CA GLY A 132 -5.35 -11.13 3.61
C GLY A 132 -4.58 -11.00 2.29
N SER A 133 -5.28 -10.47 1.29
CA SER A 133 -4.78 -10.45 -0.09
C SER A 133 -3.64 -9.46 -0.30
N ALA A 134 -3.60 -8.36 0.45
CA ALA A 134 -2.53 -7.38 0.36
C ALA A 134 -1.20 -7.91 0.92
N VAL A 135 -1.25 -8.63 2.05
CA VAL A 135 -0.07 -9.30 2.62
C VAL A 135 0.42 -10.41 1.71
N LYS A 136 -0.49 -11.24 1.19
CA LYS A 136 -0.16 -12.27 0.20
C LYS A 136 0.55 -11.69 -1.02
N ARG A 137 0.13 -10.52 -1.50
CA ARG A 137 0.79 -9.84 -2.61
C ARG A 137 2.24 -9.44 -2.30
N LYS A 138 2.51 -9.00 -1.05
CA LYS A 138 3.89 -8.74 -0.60
C LYS A 138 4.71 -10.03 -0.63
N GLU A 139 4.16 -11.11 -0.07
CA GLU A 139 4.85 -12.41 -0.04
C GLU A 139 5.16 -12.94 -1.44
N ASP A 140 4.19 -12.87 -2.36
CA ASP A 140 4.38 -13.28 -3.76
C ASP A 140 5.50 -12.46 -4.43
N MET A 141 5.57 -11.16 -4.15
CA MET A 141 6.62 -10.30 -4.66
C MET A 141 7.99 -10.67 -4.09
N HIS A 142 8.07 -10.96 -2.78
CA HIS A 142 9.31 -11.41 -2.14
C HIS A 142 9.74 -12.79 -2.67
N LYS A 143 8.81 -13.75 -2.85
CA LYS A 143 9.09 -15.05 -3.46
C LYS A 143 9.63 -14.90 -4.89
N MET A 144 9.02 -14.03 -5.70
CA MET A 144 9.54 -13.72 -7.05
C MET A 144 10.94 -13.12 -7.00
N ALA A 145 11.22 -12.21 -6.06
CA ALA A 145 12.53 -11.61 -5.91
C ALA A 145 13.59 -12.65 -5.48
N GLU A 146 13.24 -13.57 -4.60
CA GLU A 146 14.12 -14.66 -4.15
C GLU A 146 14.42 -15.64 -5.28
N ALA A 147 13.40 -16.09 -6.02
CA ALA A 147 13.57 -16.96 -7.18
C ALA A 147 14.47 -16.36 -8.26
N ASN A 148 14.47 -15.03 -8.39
CA ASN A 148 15.31 -14.32 -9.36
C ASN A 148 16.63 -13.78 -8.77
N LYS A 149 17.02 -14.21 -7.57
CA LYS A 149 18.23 -13.74 -6.87
C LYS A 149 19.51 -13.88 -7.69
N VAL A 150 19.59 -14.88 -8.55
CA VAL A 150 20.72 -15.13 -9.48
C VAL A 150 21.00 -13.91 -10.36
N PHE A 151 19.96 -13.14 -10.73
CA PHE A 151 20.08 -11.97 -11.60
C PHE A 151 20.35 -10.66 -10.82
N ALA A 152 20.62 -10.73 -9.51
CA ALA A 152 20.86 -9.54 -8.69
C ALA A 152 22.09 -8.74 -9.13
N HIS A 153 23.07 -9.36 -9.78
CA HIS A 153 24.26 -8.70 -10.31
C HIS A 153 23.97 -7.75 -11.49
N PHE A 154 22.82 -7.84 -12.12
CA PHE A 154 22.34 -6.89 -13.14
C PHE A 154 21.67 -5.63 -12.54
N ARG A 155 21.92 -5.32 -11.29
CA ARG A 155 21.36 -4.22 -10.52
C ARG A 155 22.18 -2.94 -10.66
N TRP A 156 22.23 -2.34 -11.83
CA TRP A 156 22.81 -1.01 -12.06
C TRP A 156 21.73 0.05 -12.35
#